data_c6c24dc77815ecbcef6b1fae7a82378b
#
_entry.id   c6c24dc77815ecbcef6b1fae7a82378b
#
_cell.length_a   1.000
_cell.length_b   1.000
_cell.length_c   1.000
_cell.angle_alpha   90.00
_cell.angle_beta   90.00
_cell.angle_gamma   90.00
#
_symmetry.space_group_name_H-M   'P 1'
#
loop_
_entity.id
_entity.type
_entity.pdbx_description
1 polymer ?
#
loop_
_entity_poly.entity_id
_entity_poly.type
_entity_poly.pdbx_seq_one_letter_code
_entity_poly.pdbx_strand_id
1 'polypeptide(L)'
;GELRTNHFHAGLDIKSENGMSGDPIYATHEGFVSRIRVEEFGYGNALYIEHPNGFTSVYAHLDKFSPEIAAYVKQEQYKAETFKIDLTPDKEKFPVAPHQQIGNMGNTGYSFGPHLHFEIRHTKDQTPVNPLHFGFNIADKRAPVIQQLIVYEYNESGRVTNSKVIQPTYQSTGQY
;
A
#
# COMPACT_ATOMS: atom_id res chain seq x y z
N GLY A 1 -11.39 5.53 -2.29
CA GLY A 1 -10.82 4.20 -2.03
C GLY A 1 -11.54 3.13 -2.85
N GLU A 2 -10.79 2.18 -3.34
CA GLU A 2 -11.31 1.03 -4.09
C GLU A 2 -11.67 -0.09 -3.12
N LEU A 3 -12.84 -0.69 -3.27
CA LEU A 3 -13.23 -1.87 -2.50
C LEU A 3 -12.59 -3.11 -3.11
N ARG A 4 -11.77 -3.81 -2.34
CA ARG A 4 -11.25 -5.15 -2.65
C ARG A 4 -12.18 -6.20 -2.04
N THR A 5 -11.95 -7.48 -2.29
CA THR A 5 -12.86 -8.58 -1.90
C THR A 5 -13.25 -8.54 -0.41
N ASN A 6 -12.34 -8.16 0.49
CA ASN A 6 -12.57 -8.19 1.95
C ASN A 6 -12.17 -6.90 2.67
N HIS A 7 -11.69 -5.86 1.97
CA HIS A 7 -11.21 -4.63 2.58
C HIS A 7 -11.17 -3.48 1.57
N PHE A 8 -11.09 -2.25 2.06
CA PHE A 8 -10.80 -1.10 1.21
C PHE A 8 -9.33 -1.06 0.84
N HIS A 9 -9.04 -0.66 -0.40
CA HIS A 9 -7.70 -0.40 -0.85
C HIS A 9 -7.11 0.80 -0.08
N ALA A 10 -6.04 0.55 0.67
CA ALA A 10 -5.50 1.52 1.64
C ALA A 10 -4.56 2.56 1.03
N GLY A 11 -4.22 2.44 -0.26
CA GLY A 11 -3.21 3.26 -0.92
C GLY A 11 -3.54 3.65 -2.34
N LEU A 12 -2.49 3.93 -3.10
CA LEU A 12 -2.50 4.19 -4.53
C LEU A 12 -1.71 3.09 -5.23
N ASP A 13 -2.24 2.56 -6.33
CA ASP A 13 -1.52 1.67 -7.22
C ASP A 13 -0.97 2.48 -8.40
N ILE A 14 0.35 2.66 -8.43
CA ILE A 14 1.08 3.40 -9.45
C ILE A 14 1.66 2.39 -10.43
N LYS A 15 1.16 2.37 -11.65
CA LYS A 15 1.58 1.43 -12.69
C LYS A 15 2.96 1.79 -13.23
N SER A 16 3.70 0.76 -13.68
CA SER A 16 4.96 0.99 -14.38
C SER A 16 4.74 1.67 -15.73
N GLU A 17 5.73 2.43 -16.19
CA GLU A 17 5.65 3.18 -17.47
C GLU A 17 5.48 2.26 -18.67
N ASN A 18 6.13 1.10 -18.64
CA ASN A 18 6.22 0.20 -19.80
C ASN A 18 5.56 -1.19 -19.55
N GLY A 19 4.88 -1.37 -18.41
CA GLY A 19 4.27 -2.64 -18.01
C GLY A 19 5.28 -3.69 -17.52
N MET A 20 6.53 -3.32 -17.27
CA MET A 20 7.58 -4.20 -16.76
C MET A 20 8.03 -3.79 -15.36
N SER A 21 8.58 -4.73 -14.60
CA SER A 21 9.27 -4.43 -13.34
C SER A 21 10.59 -3.68 -13.61
N GLY A 22 11.05 -2.89 -12.63
CA GLY A 22 12.36 -2.28 -12.66
C GLY A 22 12.38 -0.76 -12.54
N ASP A 23 11.24 -0.07 -12.66
CA ASP A 23 11.18 1.38 -12.48
C ASP A 23 11.72 1.77 -11.09
N PRO A 24 12.58 2.79 -10.99
CA PRO A 24 13.17 3.19 -9.72
C PRO A 24 12.11 3.77 -8.78
N ILE A 25 12.15 3.35 -7.51
CA ILE A 25 11.27 3.85 -6.45
C ILE A 25 12.08 4.74 -5.51
N TYR A 26 11.55 5.92 -5.25
CA TYR A 26 12.18 6.95 -4.45
C TYR A 26 11.39 7.23 -3.17
N ALA A 27 12.09 7.55 -2.10
CA ALA A 27 11.47 8.02 -0.86
C ALA A 27 10.79 9.38 -1.08
N THR A 28 9.56 9.50 -0.61
CA THR A 28 8.77 10.74 -0.75
C THR A 28 9.29 11.88 0.14
N HIS A 29 9.93 11.55 1.27
CA HIS A 29 10.43 12.51 2.23
C HIS A 29 11.61 11.91 3.02
N GLU A 30 12.34 12.72 3.77
CA GLU A 30 13.37 12.25 4.72
C GLU A 30 12.76 11.39 5.83
N GLY A 31 13.55 10.50 6.39
CA GLY A 31 13.13 9.63 7.49
C GLY A 31 14.10 8.49 7.72
N PHE A 32 13.59 7.36 8.17
CA PHE A 32 14.36 6.13 8.33
C PHE A 32 13.48 4.92 8.04
N VAL A 33 14.10 3.83 7.58
CA VAL A 33 13.39 2.57 7.36
C VAL A 33 13.03 1.96 8.71
N SER A 34 11.75 2.00 9.07
CA SER A 34 11.23 1.50 10.35
C SER A 34 10.81 0.04 10.28
N ARG A 35 10.50 -0.48 9.08
CA ARG A 35 10.10 -1.87 8.90
C ARG A 35 10.41 -2.35 7.48
N ILE A 36 10.84 -3.62 7.38
CA ILE A 36 11.07 -4.31 6.10
C ILE A 36 10.31 -5.63 6.14
N ARG A 37 9.48 -5.89 5.13
CA ARG A 37 8.77 -7.17 5.00
C ARG A 37 9.16 -7.87 3.72
N VAL A 38 9.31 -9.18 3.82
CA VAL A 38 9.42 -10.10 2.68
C VAL A 38 8.46 -11.25 2.92
N GLU A 39 7.51 -11.43 2.03
CA GLU A 39 6.50 -12.48 2.12
C GLU A 39 6.05 -12.93 0.73
N GLU A 40 5.55 -14.17 0.63
CA GLU A 40 5.07 -14.73 -0.64
C GLU A 40 3.74 -14.10 -1.10
N PHE A 41 2.89 -13.72 -0.16
CA PHE A 41 1.58 -13.11 -0.39
C PHE A 41 1.51 -11.71 0.21
N GLY A 42 0.34 -11.07 0.15
CA GLY A 42 0.15 -9.73 0.72
C GLY A 42 0.99 -8.71 -0.03
N TYR A 43 1.77 -7.92 0.70
CA TYR A 43 2.60 -6.85 0.14
C TYR A 43 3.87 -7.32 -0.58
N GLY A 44 4.24 -8.61 -0.49
CA GLY A 44 5.50 -9.09 -1.06
C GLY A 44 6.71 -8.45 -0.40
N ASN A 45 7.60 -7.86 -1.19
CA ASN A 45 8.70 -7.05 -0.70
C ASN A 45 8.19 -5.65 -0.39
N ALA A 46 8.24 -5.24 0.87
CA ALA A 46 7.74 -3.95 1.30
C ALA A 46 8.67 -3.21 2.25
N LEU A 47 8.75 -1.89 2.08
CA LEU A 47 9.45 -0.95 2.95
C LEU A 47 8.46 -0.01 3.63
N TYR A 48 8.71 0.28 4.90
CA TYR A 48 8.02 1.29 5.68
C TYR A 48 9.05 2.34 6.10
N ILE A 49 8.80 3.60 5.76
CA ILE A 49 9.67 4.72 6.11
C ILE A 49 8.92 5.64 7.05
N GLU A 50 9.42 5.77 8.27
CA GLU A 50 8.89 6.71 9.25
C GLU A 50 9.50 8.09 9.04
N HIS A 51 8.65 9.11 9.01
CA HIS A 51 9.01 10.49 8.76
C HIS A 51 8.90 11.37 10.01
N PRO A 52 9.68 12.47 10.12
CA PRO A 52 9.64 13.36 11.28
C PRO A 52 8.26 14.02 11.52
N ASN A 53 7.42 14.09 10.50
CA ASN A 53 6.09 14.71 10.55
C ASN A 53 5.00 13.81 11.15
N GLY A 54 5.34 12.62 11.68
CA GLY A 54 4.40 11.69 12.31
C GLY A 54 3.64 10.78 11.34
N PHE A 55 4.08 10.72 10.08
CA PHE A 55 3.54 9.80 9.08
C PHE A 55 4.57 8.72 8.70
N THR A 56 4.07 7.60 8.23
CA THR A 56 4.85 6.48 7.67
C THR A 56 4.40 6.26 6.24
N SER A 57 5.34 6.28 5.30
CA SER A 57 5.07 5.85 3.93
C SER A 57 5.37 4.36 3.75
N VAL A 58 4.53 3.67 2.97
CA VAL A 58 4.65 2.24 2.68
C VAL A 58 4.83 2.06 1.18
N TYR A 59 5.82 1.27 0.80
CA TYR A 59 6.17 0.95 -0.58
C TYR A 59 6.14 -0.57 -0.72
N ALA A 60 5.18 -1.11 -1.47
CA ALA A 60 4.98 -2.55 -1.58
C ALA A 60 5.11 -3.06 -3.02
N HIS A 61 5.12 -4.39 -3.17
CA HIS A 61 5.32 -5.14 -4.40
C HIS A 61 6.68 -4.89 -5.08
N LEU A 62 7.70 -4.49 -4.31
CA LEU A 62 9.03 -4.18 -4.84
C LEU A 62 9.70 -5.43 -5.43
N ASP A 63 10.40 -5.26 -6.55
CA ASP A 63 11.28 -6.29 -7.12
C ASP A 63 12.57 -6.40 -6.31
N LYS A 64 13.19 -5.25 -6.03
CA LYS A 64 14.46 -5.15 -5.29
C LYS A 64 14.43 -3.98 -4.32
N PHE A 65 15.04 -4.19 -3.18
CA PHE A 65 15.45 -3.11 -2.29
C PHE A 65 16.74 -2.45 -2.79
N SER A 66 17.07 -1.28 -2.26
CA SER A 66 18.42 -0.69 -2.44
C SER A 66 19.50 -1.69 -1.99
N PRO A 67 20.73 -1.63 -2.54
CA PRO A 67 21.76 -2.64 -2.29
C PRO A 67 22.05 -2.87 -0.80
N GLU A 68 22.07 -1.82 0.00
CA GLU A 68 22.35 -1.88 1.43
C GLU A 68 21.22 -2.61 2.19
N ILE A 69 19.96 -2.25 1.92
CA ILE A 69 18.79 -2.90 2.50
C ILE A 69 18.72 -4.36 2.04
N ALA A 70 18.97 -4.64 0.76
CA ALA A 70 18.95 -6.00 0.22
C ALA A 70 20.00 -6.89 0.89
N ALA A 71 21.21 -6.38 1.15
CA ALA A 71 22.26 -7.11 1.86
C ALA A 71 21.83 -7.46 3.29
N TYR A 72 21.22 -6.53 4.00
CA TYR A 72 20.71 -6.75 5.34
C TYR A 72 19.56 -7.78 5.35
N VAL A 73 18.59 -7.64 4.46
CA VAL A 73 17.49 -8.60 4.30
C VAL A 73 18.04 -10.01 4.09
N LYS A 74 18.97 -10.15 3.16
CA LYS A 74 19.62 -11.45 2.86
C LYS A 74 20.32 -12.04 4.09
N GLN A 75 21.06 -11.24 4.83
CA GLN A 75 21.74 -11.65 6.06
C GLN A 75 20.74 -12.18 7.10
N GLU A 76 19.65 -11.45 7.35
CA GLU A 76 18.64 -11.86 8.34
C GLU A 76 17.84 -13.09 7.88
N GLN A 77 17.57 -13.24 6.57
CA GLN A 77 16.97 -14.46 6.02
C GLN A 77 17.85 -15.69 6.25
N TYR A 78 19.15 -15.60 5.97
CA TYR A 78 20.09 -16.70 6.22
C TYR A 78 20.22 -17.03 7.70
N LYS A 79 20.28 -16.01 8.57
CA LYS A 79 20.34 -16.19 10.01
C LYS A 79 19.10 -16.87 10.59
N ALA A 80 17.93 -16.53 10.05
CA ALA A 80 16.65 -17.09 10.47
C ALA A 80 16.27 -18.38 9.72
N GLU A 81 17.06 -18.78 8.72
CA GLU A 81 16.79 -19.93 7.85
C GLU A 81 15.38 -19.90 7.22
N THR A 82 14.91 -18.71 6.85
CA THR A 82 13.57 -18.53 6.28
C THR A 82 13.54 -17.44 5.20
N PHE A 83 12.70 -17.64 4.18
CA PHE A 83 12.44 -16.64 3.16
C PHE A 83 11.60 -15.47 3.71
N LYS A 84 10.56 -15.80 4.48
CA LYS A 84 9.64 -14.82 5.04
C LYS A 84 10.24 -14.15 6.26
N ILE A 85 10.37 -12.84 6.21
CA ILE A 85 10.85 -12.03 7.34
C ILE A 85 10.02 -10.77 7.53
N ASP A 86 10.05 -10.27 8.76
CA ASP A 86 9.42 -9.01 9.17
C ASP A 86 10.40 -8.35 10.16
N LEU A 87 11.15 -7.37 9.68
CA LEU A 87 12.26 -6.75 10.39
C LEU A 87 11.90 -5.33 10.80
N THR A 88 12.31 -4.96 12.01
CA THR A 88 12.26 -3.60 12.54
C THR A 88 13.68 -3.14 12.85
N PRO A 89 14.41 -2.59 11.86
CA PRO A 89 15.77 -2.11 12.06
C PRO A 89 15.82 -0.97 13.09
N ASP A 90 16.98 -0.84 13.75
CA ASP A 90 17.22 0.33 14.59
C ASP A 90 17.09 1.62 13.77
N LYS A 91 16.58 2.68 14.39
CA LYS A 91 16.26 3.95 13.76
C LYS A 91 17.43 4.57 12.99
N GLU A 92 18.65 4.42 13.52
CA GLU A 92 19.86 4.94 12.92
C GLU A 92 20.45 4.08 11.80
N LYS A 93 19.90 2.89 11.58
CA LYS A 93 20.50 1.91 10.66
C LYS A 93 20.34 2.27 9.20
N PHE A 94 19.18 2.74 8.82
CA PHE A 94 18.86 3.09 7.43
C PHE A 94 18.19 4.47 7.39
N PRO A 95 18.96 5.55 7.58
CA PRO A 95 18.45 6.90 7.34
C PRO A 95 18.17 7.07 5.86
N VAL A 96 17.13 7.83 5.54
CA VAL A 96 16.65 8.04 4.16
C VAL A 96 16.53 9.54 3.91
N ALA A 97 17.17 10.01 2.83
CA ALA A 97 17.00 11.37 2.34
C ALA A 97 15.79 11.51 1.41
N PRO A 98 15.24 12.71 1.24
CA PRO A 98 14.20 12.96 0.24
C PRO A 98 14.70 12.57 -1.14
N HIS A 99 13.85 11.93 -1.95
CA HIS A 99 14.17 11.46 -3.30
C HIS A 99 15.33 10.45 -3.39
N GLN A 100 15.75 9.85 -2.28
CA GLN A 100 16.69 8.75 -2.31
C GLN A 100 16.03 7.52 -2.93
N GLN A 101 16.72 6.85 -3.86
CA GLN A 101 16.24 5.59 -4.40
C GLN A 101 16.30 4.50 -3.33
N ILE A 102 15.16 3.88 -3.04
CA ILE A 102 14.98 2.87 -1.99
C ILE A 102 14.79 1.46 -2.52
N GLY A 103 14.51 1.34 -3.82
CA GLY A 103 14.29 0.05 -4.48
C GLY A 103 13.83 0.21 -5.90
N ASN A 104 13.31 -0.86 -6.47
CA ASN A 104 12.71 -0.90 -7.80
C ASN A 104 11.31 -1.49 -7.73
N MET A 105 10.41 -0.95 -8.56
CA MET A 105 9.06 -1.46 -8.76
C MET A 105 9.07 -2.91 -9.22
N GLY A 106 8.16 -3.71 -8.69
CA GLY A 106 8.06 -5.12 -9.02
C GLY A 106 6.63 -5.63 -9.10
N ASN A 107 6.50 -6.93 -8.89
CA ASN A 107 5.25 -7.67 -8.93
C ASN A 107 5.25 -8.78 -7.86
N THR A 108 5.90 -8.54 -6.71
CA THR A 108 5.99 -9.52 -5.61
C THR A 108 4.73 -9.50 -4.75
N GLY A 109 4.49 -10.58 -4.01
CA GLY A 109 3.30 -10.71 -3.19
C GLY A 109 2.02 -10.95 -3.99
N TYR A 110 0.88 -10.48 -3.46
CA TYR A 110 -0.41 -10.61 -4.13
C TYR A 110 -0.62 -9.46 -5.11
N SER A 111 -0.04 -9.60 -6.30
CA SER A 111 -0.04 -8.60 -7.37
C SER A 111 -0.28 -9.25 -8.72
N PHE A 112 -1.05 -8.59 -9.60
CA PHE A 112 -1.43 -9.08 -10.93
C PHE A 112 -0.68 -8.38 -12.07
N GLY A 113 0.33 -7.62 -11.77
CA GLY A 113 1.17 -6.92 -12.75
C GLY A 113 2.06 -5.87 -12.09
N PRO A 114 3.16 -5.47 -12.74
CA PRO A 114 4.10 -4.53 -12.16
C PRO A 114 3.47 -3.21 -11.79
N HIS A 115 3.50 -2.89 -10.49
CA HIS A 115 3.04 -1.61 -9.94
C HIS A 115 3.66 -1.37 -8.57
N LEU A 116 3.69 -0.11 -8.15
CA LEU A 116 3.95 0.28 -6.78
C LEU A 116 2.62 0.44 -6.05
N HIS A 117 2.40 -0.35 -5.00
CA HIS A 117 1.37 -0.04 -4.01
C HIS A 117 1.96 0.91 -2.98
N PHE A 118 1.44 2.12 -2.92
CA PHE A 118 1.94 3.21 -2.07
C PHE A 118 0.88 3.65 -1.06
N GLU A 119 1.27 3.71 0.22
CA GLU A 119 0.39 4.19 1.29
C GLU A 119 1.05 5.28 2.12
N ILE A 120 0.22 6.09 2.76
CA ILE A 120 0.60 6.96 3.88
C ILE A 120 -0.23 6.54 5.09
N ARG A 121 0.41 6.41 6.24
CA ARG A 121 -0.20 6.01 7.50
C ARG A 121 0.18 6.96 8.61
N HIS A 122 -0.69 7.12 9.61
CA HIS A 122 -0.25 7.70 10.88
C HIS A 122 0.77 6.76 11.54
N THR A 123 1.94 7.26 11.91
CA THR A 123 2.99 6.43 12.54
C THR A 123 2.50 5.80 13.84
N LYS A 124 1.73 6.53 14.63
CA LYS A 124 1.28 6.12 15.97
C LYS A 124 0.46 4.83 15.99
N ASP A 125 -0.48 4.69 15.07
CA ASP A 125 -1.47 3.60 15.07
C ASP A 125 -1.57 2.85 13.74
N GLN A 126 -0.74 3.26 12.77
CA GLN A 126 -0.68 2.69 11.42
C GLN A 126 -2.01 2.79 10.65
N THR A 127 -2.90 3.71 11.04
CA THR A 127 -4.13 3.99 10.32
C THR A 127 -3.83 4.59 8.95
N PRO A 128 -4.31 4.02 7.84
CA PRO A 128 -4.11 4.58 6.51
C PRO A 128 -4.76 5.94 6.34
N VAL A 129 -4.08 6.84 5.64
CA VAL A 129 -4.56 8.17 5.28
C VAL A 129 -4.61 8.25 3.75
N ASN A 130 -5.58 8.96 3.20
CA ASN A 130 -5.67 9.14 1.76
C ASN A 130 -4.44 9.91 1.24
N PRO A 131 -3.56 9.29 0.43
CA PRO A 131 -2.34 9.93 -0.06
C PRO A 131 -2.61 11.22 -0.87
N LEU A 132 -3.78 11.36 -1.49
CA LEU A 132 -4.14 12.55 -2.26
C LEU A 132 -4.18 13.84 -1.43
N HIS A 133 -4.30 13.74 -0.09
CA HIS A 133 -4.22 14.90 0.80
C HIS A 133 -2.79 15.48 0.92
N PHE A 134 -1.78 14.78 0.42
CA PHE A 134 -0.37 15.17 0.49
C PHE A 134 0.15 15.81 -0.81
N GLY A 135 -0.75 16.32 -1.65
CA GLY A 135 -0.37 17.10 -2.83
C GLY A 135 0.07 16.28 -4.04
N PHE A 136 -0.20 14.97 -4.06
CA PHE A 136 0.01 14.17 -5.28
C PHE A 136 -0.96 14.64 -6.36
N ASN A 137 -0.42 15.17 -7.45
CA ASN A 137 -1.22 15.65 -8.57
C ASN A 137 -1.66 14.48 -9.46
N ILE A 138 -2.69 13.78 -9.03
CA ILE A 138 -3.30 12.69 -9.80
C ILE A 138 -4.50 13.26 -10.54
N ALA A 139 -4.46 13.17 -11.87
CA ALA A 139 -5.58 13.61 -12.72
C ALA A 139 -6.72 12.58 -12.64
N ASP A 140 -7.43 12.55 -11.53
CA ASP A 140 -8.70 11.81 -11.41
C ASP A 140 -9.87 12.80 -11.56
N LYS A 141 -10.58 12.67 -12.69
CA LYS A 141 -11.79 13.46 -13.00
C LYS A 141 -13.05 12.58 -12.99
N ARG A 142 -12.93 11.32 -12.55
CA ARG A 142 -14.09 10.42 -12.51
C ARG A 142 -14.77 10.51 -11.15
N ALA A 143 -16.02 10.95 -11.17
CA ALA A 143 -16.87 10.84 -9.98
C ALA A 143 -17.08 9.37 -9.62
N PRO A 144 -17.12 9.02 -8.31
CA PRO A 144 -17.43 7.66 -7.89
C PRO A 144 -18.84 7.28 -8.34
N VAL A 145 -18.98 6.05 -8.84
CA VAL A 145 -20.25 5.50 -9.29
C VAL A 145 -20.68 4.41 -8.31
N ILE A 146 -21.82 4.60 -7.66
CA ILE A 146 -22.41 3.57 -6.80
C ILE A 146 -23.03 2.51 -7.72
N GLN A 147 -22.44 1.34 -7.79
CA GLN A 147 -22.93 0.26 -8.66
C GLN A 147 -24.13 -0.47 -8.04
N GLN A 148 -24.13 -0.65 -6.73
CA GLN A 148 -25.23 -1.27 -6.00
C GLN A 148 -25.18 -0.92 -4.52
N LEU A 149 -26.33 -0.96 -3.86
CA LEU A 149 -26.47 -0.91 -2.41
C LEU A 149 -27.04 -2.24 -1.94
N ILE A 150 -26.37 -2.89 -0.98
CA ILE A 150 -26.87 -4.13 -0.38
C ILE A 150 -27.24 -3.83 1.06
N VAL A 151 -28.52 -4.04 1.40
CA VAL A 151 -29.02 -3.89 2.75
C VAL A 151 -29.17 -5.28 3.36
N TYR A 152 -28.54 -5.51 4.51
CA TYR A 152 -28.64 -6.76 5.27
C TYR A 152 -29.49 -6.55 6.52
N GLU A 153 -30.40 -7.47 6.75
CA GLU A 153 -31.15 -7.58 8.01
C GLU A 153 -30.45 -8.60 8.90
N TYR A 154 -30.27 -8.25 10.17
CA TYR A 154 -29.66 -9.13 11.16
C TYR A 154 -30.66 -9.46 12.27
N ASN A 155 -30.61 -10.70 12.78
CA ASN A 155 -31.33 -11.05 13.99
C ASN A 155 -30.54 -10.64 15.24
N GLU A 156 -31.13 -10.84 16.43
CA GLU A 156 -30.51 -10.50 17.71
C GLU A 156 -29.18 -11.24 17.97
N SER A 157 -28.94 -12.38 17.33
CA SER A 157 -27.68 -13.13 17.40
C SER A 157 -26.61 -12.68 16.38
N GLY A 158 -26.87 -11.60 15.61
CA GLY A 158 -25.94 -11.06 14.63
C GLY A 158 -25.83 -11.88 13.33
N ARG A 159 -26.77 -12.78 13.05
CA ARG A 159 -26.83 -13.52 11.78
C ARG A 159 -27.68 -12.77 10.76
N VAL A 160 -27.21 -12.74 9.50
CA VAL A 160 -27.97 -12.22 8.38
C VAL A 160 -29.23 -13.09 8.18
N THR A 161 -30.40 -12.48 8.24
CA THR A 161 -31.69 -13.13 8.01
C THR A 161 -32.27 -12.84 6.63
N ASN A 162 -31.89 -11.68 6.06
CA ASN A 162 -32.38 -11.27 4.75
C ASN A 162 -31.35 -10.32 4.10
N SER A 163 -31.40 -10.19 2.78
CA SER A 163 -30.63 -9.16 2.06
C SER A 163 -31.43 -8.63 0.88
N LYS A 164 -31.33 -7.33 0.64
CA LYS A 164 -31.96 -6.66 -0.50
C LYS A 164 -30.89 -5.91 -1.30
N VAL A 165 -30.80 -6.20 -2.60
CA VAL A 165 -29.95 -5.47 -3.54
C VAL A 165 -30.79 -4.36 -4.18
N ILE A 166 -30.29 -3.13 -4.10
CA ILE A 166 -30.87 -1.95 -4.72
C ILE A 166 -29.91 -1.48 -5.80
N GLN A 167 -30.40 -1.42 -7.04
CA GLN A 167 -29.65 -0.84 -8.17
C GLN A 167 -29.93 0.67 -8.16
N PRO A 168 -28.89 1.54 -8.06
CA PRO A 168 -29.11 2.96 -8.13
C PRO A 168 -29.53 3.36 -9.55
N THR A 169 -30.53 4.23 -9.64
CA THR A 169 -30.91 4.87 -10.89
C THR A 169 -30.28 6.27 -10.93
N TYR A 170 -29.41 6.52 -11.90
CA TYR A 170 -28.79 7.81 -12.09
C TYR A 170 -29.76 8.75 -12.81
N GLN A 171 -30.07 9.89 -12.18
CA GLN A 171 -30.75 10.97 -12.89
C GLN A 171 -29.71 11.81 -13.62
N SER A 172 -29.97 12.17 -14.88
CA SER A 172 -29.02 12.87 -15.77
C SER A 172 -28.77 14.34 -15.39
N THR A 173 -29.22 14.81 -14.23
CA THR A 173 -29.20 16.21 -13.81
C THR A 173 -27.91 16.67 -13.15
N GLY A 174 -26.87 15.85 -13.02
CA GLY A 174 -25.52 16.28 -12.61
C GLY A 174 -25.42 16.95 -11.24
N GLN A 175 -26.42 16.87 -10.39
CA GLN A 175 -26.36 17.33 -9.00
C GLN A 175 -26.25 16.10 -8.09
N TYR A 176 -25.19 16.08 -7.29
CA TYR A 176 -24.94 15.12 -6.20
C TYR A 176 -25.55 15.64 -4.91
#